data_53f1e0076294c7a0b6e794fcb1f996f1
#
_entry.id   53f1e0076294c7a0b6e794fcb1f996f1
#
_cell.length_a   1.000
_cell.length_b   1.000
_cell.length_c   1.000
_cell.angle_alpha   90.00
_cell.angle_beta   90.00
_cell.angle_gamma   90.00
#
_symmetry.space_group_name_H-M   'P 1'
#
loop_
_entity.id
_entity.type
_entity.pdbx_description
1 polymer ?
#
loop_
_entity_poly.entity_id
_entity_poly.type
_entity_poly.pdbx_seq_one_letter_code
_entity_poly.pdbx_strand_id
1 'polypeptide(L)'
;MFGHATTPYEAIVSIEAAAERHYQEHRIRTFIVGNRGKFDGYAATAIKSLKQRHGDISLLLLLAYHPGERTVDLTEGFDNSYYPPLENVPRQYAIVRANKHMVDTADSIICYVKHIGNTRNLLEYAQRRQKKEGIIIENVAENS
;
A
#
# COMPACT_ATOMS: atom_id res chain seq x y z
N MET A 1 -0.66 1.57 -0.25
CA MET A 1 -0.66 1.36 1.20
C MET A 1 0.72 0.86 1.64
N PHE A 2 1.24 1.36 2.72
CA PHE A 2 2.54 0.92 3.24
C PHE A 2 2.62 1.10 4.76
N GLY A 3 3.50 0.34 5.40
CA GLY A 3 3.70 0.43 6.83
C GLY A 3 4.86 -0.43 7.31
N HIS A 4 5.10 -0.39 8.62
CA HIS A 4 6.21 -1.12 9.22
C HIS A 4 6.07 -2.64 9.09
N ALA A 5 7.20 -3.32 8.86
CA ALA A 5 7.25 -4.78 8.88
C ALA A 5 6.81 -5.35 10.24
N THR A 6 6.89 -4.55 11.30
CA THR A 6 6.53 -4.92 12.67
C THR A 6 5.17 -4.34 13.10
N THR A 7 4.34 -3.91 12.17
CA THR A 7 3.00 -3.40 12.48
C THR A 7 2.24 -4.41 13.35
N PRO A 8 1.58 -3.96 14.45
CA PRO A 8 0.85 -4.88 15.30
C PRO A 8 -0.45 -5.38 14.67
N TYR A 9 -0.87 -6.56 15.08
CA TYR A 9 -2.08 -7.21 14.57
C TYR A 9 -3.33 -6.33 14.72
N GLU A 10 -3.42 -5.59 15.81
CA GLU A 10 -4.57 -4.72 16.11
C GLU A 10 -4.79 -3.63 15.05
N ALA A 11 -3.76 -3.31 14.27
CA ALA A 11 -3.84 -2.31 13.23
C ALA A 11 -4.82 -2.70 12.11
N ILE A 12 -5.15 -3.99 11.94
CA ILE A 12 -6.08 -4.43 10.90
C ILE A 12 -7.40 -3.66 10.99
N VAL A 13 -7.94 -3.47 12.19
CA VAL A 13 -9.21 -2.76 12.40
C VAL A 13 -9.11 -1.32 11.93
N SER A 14 -8.02 -0.63 12.29
CA SER A 14 -7.80 0.76 11.88
C SER A 14 -7.55 0.89 10.38
N ILE A 15 -6.84 -0.07 9.79
CA ILE A 15 -6.58 -0.10 8.34
C ILE A 15 -7.90 -0.28 7.59
N GLU A 16 -8.72 -1.23 8.02
CA GLU A 16 -10.02 -1.49 7.36
C GLU A 16 -10.96 -0.29 7.47
N ALA A 17 -11.02 0.34 8.66
CA ALA A 17 -11.84 1.52 8.87
C ALA A 17 -11.38 2.68 7.98
N ALA A 18 -10.07 2.89 7.86
CA ALA A 18 -9.52 3.92 6.98
C ALA A 18 -9.86 3.62 5.53
N ALA A 19 -9.70 2.37 5.09
CA ALA A 19 -10.02 1.98 3.72
C ALA A 19 -11.50 2.21 3.41
N GLU A 20 -12.40 1.89 4.35
CA GLU A 20 -13.84 2.15 4.19
C GLU A 20 -14.10 3.65 4.02
N ARG A 21 -13.46 4.50 4.83
CA ARG A 21 -13.59 5.95 4.69
C ARG A 21 -13.10 6.45 3.33
N HIS A 22 -11.94 5.99 2.88
CA HIS A 22 -11.39 6.38 1.58
C HIS A 22 -12.31 5.93 0.44
N TYR A 23 -12.90 4.75 0.56
CA TYR A 23 -13.89 4.26 -0.39
C TYR A 23 -15.13 5.16 -0.42
N GLN A 24 -15.71 5.48 0.73
CA GLN A 24 -16.95 6.23 0.83
C GLN A 24 -16.77 7.71 0.53
N GLU A 25 -15.74 8.33 1.08
CA GLU A 25 -15.56 9.78 1.02
C GLU A 25 -14.77 10.24 -0.19
N HIS A 26 -13.86 9.40 -0.70
CA HIS A 26 -12.92 9.78 -1.77
C HIS A 26 -13.05 8.94 -3.03
N ARG A 27 -14.01 8.03 -3.05
CA ARG A 27 -14.31 7.15 -4.21
C ARG A 27 -13.12 6.29 -4.62
N ILE A 28 -12.28 5.89 -3.67
CA ILE A 28 -11.16 4.99 -3.95
C ILE A 28 -11.71 3.59 -4.20
N ARG A 29 -11.36 3.00 -5.34
CA ARG A 29 -11.83 1.68 -5.76
C ARG A 29 -10.69 0.67 -5.93
N THR A 30 -9.46 1.15 -6.09
CA THR A 30 -8.30 0.30 -6.29
C THR A 30 -7.33 0.50 -5.15
N PHE A 31 -6.95 -0.59 -4.48
CA PHE A 31 -6.01 -0.59 -3.38
C PHE A 31 -4.79 -1.42 -3.77
N ILE A 32 -3.59 -0.88 -3.55
CA ILE A 32 -2.33 -1.53 -3.88
C ILE A 32 -1.56 -1.80 -2.59
N VAL A 33 -1.14 -3.04 -2.40
CA VAL A 33 -0.34 -3.46 -1.24
C VAL A 33 0.89 -4.23 -1.72
N GLY A 34 1.96 -4.21 -0.90
CA GLY A 34 3.14 -5.04 -1.15
C GLY A 34 3.02 -6.43 -0.51
N ASN A 35 4.18 -7.11 -0.36
CA ASN A 35 4.23 -8.43 0.28
C ASN A 35 5.51 -8.57 1.13
N ARG A 36 5.92 -7.49 1.81
CA ARG A 36 7.25 -7.42 2.45
C ARG A 36 7.25 -7.45 3.97
N GLY A 37 6.11 -7.35 4.62
CA GLY A 37 6.08 -7.34 6.07
C GLY A 37 4.67 -7.47 6.60
N LYS A 38 4.53 -7.33 7.92
CA LYS A 38 3.23 -7.55 8.57
C LYS A 38 2.18 -6.55 8.13
N PHE A 39 2.55 -5.27 7.94
CA PHE A 39 1.58 -4.30 7.44
C PHE A 39 0.94 -4.76 6.13
N ASP A 40 1.76 -5.22 5.19
CA ASP A 40 1.26 -5.62 3.87
C ASP A 40 0.24 -6.76 3.99
N GLY A 41 0.52 -7.75 4.84
CA GLY A 41 -0.41 -8.85 5.11
C GLY A 41 -1.70 -8.38 5.76
N TYR A 42 -1.61 -7.49 6.74
CA TYR A 42 -2.79 -6.94 7.42
C TYR A 42 -3.61 -6.04 6.50
N ALA A 43 -2.95 -5.25 5.67
CA ALA A 43 -3.63 -4.43 4.67
C ALA A 43 -4.38 -5.30 3.66
N ALA A 44 -3.74 -6.36 3.16
CA ALA A 44 -4.42 -7.30 2.26
C ALA A 44 -5.65 -7.92 2.92
N THR A 45 -5.53 -8.36 4.18
CA THR A 45 -6.65 -8.92 4.94
C THR A 45 -7.79 -7.91 5.08
N ALA A 46 -7.46 -6.66 5.41
CA ALA A 46 -8.45 -5.60 5.56
C ALA A 46 -9.19 -5.32 4.25
N ILE A 47 -8.48 -5.24 3.13
CA ILE A 47 -9.10 -4.97 1.84
C ILE A 47 -9.92 -6.17 1.35
N LYS A 48 -9.46 -7.39 1.59
CA LYS A 48 -10.26 -8.60 1.26
C LYS A 48 -11.59 -8.59 2.01
N SER A 49 -11.59 -8.17 3.28
CA SER A 49 -12.82 -8.00 4.05
C SER A 49 -13.71 -6.92 3.45
N LEU A 50 -13.13 -5.80 3.06
CA LEU A 50 -13.85 -4.70 2.43
C LEU A 50 -14.50 -5.11 1.11
N LYS A 51 -13.82 -5.93 0.32
CA LYS A 51 -14.35 -6.45 -0.95
C LYS A 51 -15.60 -7.30 -0.77
N GLN A 52 -15.77 -7.94 0.38
CA GLN A 52 -16.97 -8.72 0.67
C GLN A 52 -18.22 -7.83 0.85
N ARG A 53 -18.00 -6.57 1.23
CA ARG A 53 -19.09 -5.59 1.40
C ARG A 53 -19.32 -4.74 0.15
N HIS A 54 -18.29 -4.57 -0.67
CA HIS A 54 -18.32 -3.68 -1.84
C HIS A 54 -17.74 -4.40 -3.05
N GLY A 55 -18.59 -4.75 -4.01
CA GLY A 55 -18.19 -5.55 -5.16
C GLY A 55 -17.37 -4.84 -6.24
N ASP A 56 -17.18 -3.52 -6.11
CA ASP A 56 -16.47 -2.72 -7.11
C ASP A 56 -15.04 -2.35 -6.68
N ILE A 57 -14.48 -3.06 -5.69
CA ILE A 57 -13.11 -2.84 -5.19
C ILE A 57 -12.15 -3.82 -5.85
N SER A 58 -11.00 -3.32 -6.27
CA SER A 58 -9.88 -4.12 -6.78
C SER A 58 -8.72 -4.06 -5.80
N LEU A 59 -8.08 -5.21 -5.56
CA LEU A 59 -6.88 -5.36 -4.73
C LEU A 59 -5.74 -5.83 -5.61
N LEU A 60 -4.67 -5.03 -5.69
CA LEU A 60 -3.50 -5.32 -6.52
C LEU A 60 -2.27 -5.55 -5.65
N LEU A 61 -1.44 -6.50 -6.08
CA LEU A 61 -0.14 -6.77 -5.44
C LEU A 61 0.96 -6.01 -6.17
N LEU A 62 1.68 -5.15 -5.44
CA LEU A 62 2.83 -4.42 -5.98
C LEU A 62 4.02 -5.36 -6.11
N LEU A 63 4.60 -5.43 -7.31
CA LEU A 63 5.79 -6.23 -7.59
C LEU A 63 7.01 -5.35 -7.74
N ALA A 64 8.11 -5.71 -7.06
CA ALA A 64 9.39 -5.03 -7.21
C ALA A 64 10.28 -5.71 -8.26
N TYR A 65 9.97 -6.97 -8.62
CA TYR A 65 10.73 -7.75 -9.59
C TYR A 65 9.81 -8.24 -10.70
N HIS A 66 10.33 -8.31 -11.92
CA HIS A 66 9.57 -8.74 -13.09
C HIS A 66 8.98 -10.16 -12.85
N PRO A 67 7.69 -10.40 -13.18
CA PRO A 67 7.08 -11.73 -12.97
C PRO A 67 7.79 -12.87 -13.70
N GLY A 68 8.44 -12.58 -14.83
CA GLY A 68 9.24 -13.57 -15.56
C GLY A 68 10.54 -13.94 -14.84
N GLU A 69 11.03 -13.06 -13.97
CA GLU A 69 12.24 -13.29 -13.19
C GLU A 69 11.94 -13.98 -11.86
N ARG A 70 10.83 -13.60 -11.23
CA ARG A 70 10.40 -14.14 -9.95
C ARG A 70 8.89 -14.34 -9.97
N THR A 71 8.46 -15.60 -10.06
CA THR A 71 7.04 -15.94 -10.08
C THR A 71 6.41 -15.62 -8.73
N VAL A 72 5.23 -15.01 -8.76
CA VAL A 72 4.44 -14.72 -7.56
C VAL A 72 3.05 -15.30 -7.75
N ASP A 73 2.65 -16.18 -6.83
CA ASP A 73 1.29 -16.72 -6.81
C ASP A 73 0.39 -15.76 -6.05
N LEU A 74 -0.66 -15.29 -6.71
CA LEU A 74 -1.65 -14.43 -6.05
C LEU A 74 -2.56 -15.27 -5.18
N THR A 75 -2.66 -14.91 -3.91
CA THR A 75 -3.62 -15.57 -3.01
C THR A 75 -5.03 -15.11 -3.34
N GLU A 76 -6.02 -15.89 -2.88
CA GLU A 76 -7.42 -15.55 -3.10
C GLU A 76 -7.75 -14.14 -2.62
N GLY A 77 -8.53 -13.42 -3.39
CA GLY A 77 -8.93 -12.05 -3.08
C GLY A 77 -8.13 -10.98 -3.80
N PHE A 78 -6.94 -11.31 -4.33
CA PHE A 78 -6.21 -10.40 -5.22
C PHE A 78 -6.77 -10.48 -6.63
N ASP A 79 -6.96 -9.33 -7.25
CA ASP A 79 -7.48 -9.25 -8.61
C ASP A 79 -6.37 -9.31 -9.66
N ASN A 80 -5.21 -8.76 -9.33
CA ASN A 80 -4.07 -8.75 -10.25
C ASN A 80 -2.80 -8.35 -9.50
N SER A 81 -1.68 -8.39 -10.20
CA SER A 81 -0.41 -7.82 -9.75
C SER A 81 -0.10 -6.58 -10.57
N TYR A 82 0.77 -5.74 -10.03
CA TYR A 82 1.19 -4.49 -10.67
C TYR A 82 2.71 -4.38 -10.61
N TYR A 83 3.35 -4.37 -11.78
CA TYR A 83 4.79 -4.20 -11.90
C TYR A 83 5.08 -2.80 -12.48
N PRO A 84 5.68 -1.88 -11.68
CA PRO A 84 6.05 -0.56 -12.18
C PRO A 84 7.14 -0.64 -13.27
N PRO A 85 7.38 0.43 -14.05
CA PRO A 85 8.43 0.42 -15.07
C PRO A 85 9.83 0.48 -14.43
N LEU A 86 10.35 -0.69 -14.03
CA LEU A 86 11.60 -0.83 -13.30
C LEU A 86 12.73 -1.49 -14.12
N GLU A 87 12.57 -1.65 -15.43
CA GLU A 87 13.48 -2.39 -16.30
C GLU A 87 14.91 -1.89 -16.24
N ASN A 88 15.09 -0.58 -16.06
CA ASN A 88 16.41 0.05 -16.02
C ASN A 88 16.88 0.37 -14.59
N VAL A 89 16.17 -0.15 -13.59
CA VAL A 89 16.51 0.10 -12.18
C VAL A 89 17.42 -1.04 -11.67
N PRO A 90 18.57 -0.74 -11.07
CA PRO A 90 19.39 -1.77 -10.46
C PRO A 90 18.60 -2.56 -9.43
N ARG A 91 18.81 -3.89 -9.41
CA ARG A 91 18.04 -4.81 -8.56
C ARG A 91 18.02 -4.40 -7.08
N GLN A 92 19.15 -3.88 -6.59
CA GLN A 92 19.29 -3.48 -5.19
C GLN A 92 18.39 -2.28 -4.81
N TYR A 93 17.90 -1.53 -5.80
CA TYR A 93 17.01 -0.37 -5.58
C TYR A 93 15.55 -0.64 -5.98
N ALA A 94 15.25 -1.87 -6.43
CA ALA A 94 13.94 -2.17 -7.02
C ALA A 94 12.79 -1.98 -6.01
N ILE A 95 12.96 -2.43 -4.78
CA ILE A 95 11.91 -2.32 -3.75
C ILE A 95 11.62 -0.85 -3.43
N VAL A 96 12.66 -0.05 -3.21
CA VAL A 96 12.51 1.37 -2.90
C VAL A 96 11.84 2.11 -4.05
N ARG A 97 12.25 1.82 -5.29
CA ARG A 97 11.70 2.47 -6.47
C ARG A 97 10.25 2.06 -6.72
N ALA A 98 9.90 0.78 -6.49
CA ALA A 98 8.52 0.33 -6.60
C ALA A 98 7.63 1.06 -5.60
N ASN A 99 8.07 1.19 -4.35
CA ASN A 99 7.33 1.91 -3.33
C ASN A 99 7.15 3.40 -3.66
N LYS A 100 8.19 4.05 -4.16
CA LYS A 100 8.11 5.45 -4.60
C LYS A 100 7.15 5.62 -5.78
N HIS A 101 7.18 4.69 -6.73
CA HIS A 101 6.25 4.73 -7.86
C HIS A 101 4.80 4.60 -7.38
N MET A 102 4.55 3.69 -6.44
CA MET A 102 3.23 3.54 -5.84
C MET A 102 2.76 4.86 -5.20
N VAL A 103 3.64 5.53 -4.45
CA VAL A 103 3.35 6.84 -3.87
C VAL A 103 3.10 7.89 -4.94
N ASP A 104 3.93 7.93 -5.98
CA ASP A 104 3.82 8.93 -7.06
C ASP A 104 2.52 8.84 -7.84
N THR A 105 1.92 7.66 -7.92
CA THR A 105 0.71 7.42 -8.70
C THR A 105 -0.57 7.35 -7.85
N ALA A 106 -0.44 7.42 -6.52
CA ALA A 106 -1.59 7.29 -5.63
C ALA A 106 -2.41 8.58 -5.56
N ASP A 107 -3.73 8.43 -5.47
CA ASP A 107 -4.65 9.53 -5.16
C ASP A 107 -4.81 9.68 -3.66
N SER A 108 -4.69 8.58 -2.92
CA SER A 108 -4.71 8.60 -1.46
C SER A 108 -3.82 7.50 -0.91
N ILE A 109 -3.33 7.70 0.30
CA ILE A 109 -2.38 6.81 0.96
C ILE A 109 -2.88 6.46 2.35
N ILE A 110 -2.87 5.17 2.69
CA ILE A 110 -3.08 4.67 4.04
C ILE A 110 -1.77 4.02 4.46
N CYS A 111 -1.23 4.43 5.60
CA CYS A 111 0.04 3.90 6.09
C CYS A 111 0.01 3.68 7.60
N TYR A 112 1.00 2.94 8.10
CA TYR A 112 1.23 2.76 9.53
C TYR A 112 2.70 3.07 9.81
N VAL A 113 2.97 4.27 10.35
CA VAL A 113 4.33 4.75 10.59
C VAL A 113 4.41 5.34 11.99
N LYS A 114 5.22 4.73 12.86
CA LYS A 114 5.39 5.13 14.26
C LYS A 114 6.82 5.55 14.60
N HIS A 115 7.81 4.95 13.94
CA HIS A 115 9.21 5.16 14.30
C HIS A 115 10.08 5.41 13.06
N ILE A 116 11.32 5.81 13.29
CA ILE A 116 12.31 6.13 12.26
C ILE A 116 12.69 4.86 11.48
N GLY A 117 12.95 5.02 10.19
CA GLY A 117 13.38 3.94 9.30
C GLY A 117 12.93 4.17 7.86
N ASN A 118 13.05 3.13 7.03
CA ASN A 118 12.70 3.23 5.61
C ASN A 118 11.23 3.60 5.39
N THR A 119 10.34 3.10 6.23
CA THR A 119 8.92 3.41 6.14
C THR A 119 8.65 4.89 6.45
N ARG A 120 9.34 5.45 7.43
CA ARG A 120 9.27 6.89 7.74
C ARG A 120 9.77 7.72 6.56
N ASN A 121 10.85 7.29 5.92
CA ASN A 121 11.39 7.99 4.76
C ASN A 121 10.38 8.01 3.62
N LEU A 122 9.64 6.92 3.42
CA LEU A 122 8.60 6.86 2.40
C LEU A 122 7.42 7.79 2.75
N LEU A 123 7.05 7.87 4.03
CA LEU A 123 6.01 8.81 4.47
C LEU A 123 6.44 10.25 4.22
N GLU A 124 7.67 10.61 4.53
CA GLU A 124 8.19 11.96 4.28
C GLU A 124 8.19 12.28 2.77
N TYR A 125 8.55 11.30 1.95
CA TYR A 125 8.47 11.42 0.49
C TYR A 125 7.02 11.70 0.04
N ALA A 126 6.05 10.96 0.60
CA ALA A 126 4.64 11.16 0.31
C ALA A 126 4.14 12.52 0.77
N GLN A 127 4.59 12.99 1.93
CA GLN A 127 4.20 14.30 2.46
C GLN A 127 4.71 15.45 1.58
N ARG A 128 5.89 15.29 0.97
CA ARG A 128 6.39 16.27 0.00
C ARG A 128 5.49 16.34 -1.24
N ARG A 129 5.04 15.18 -1.73
CA ARG A 129 4.09 15.13 -2.84
C ARG A 129 2.75 15.74 -2.44
N GLN A 130 2.28 15.50 -1.22
CA GLN A 130 1.04 16.05 -0.69
C GLN A 130 1.02 17.58 -0.75
N LYS A 131 2.13 18.22 -0.42
CA LYS A 131 2.24 19.69 -0.46
C LYS A 131 2.07 20.24 -1.87
N LYS A 132 2.48 19.49 -2.90
CA LYS A 132 2.42 19.92 -4.30
C LYS A 132 1.09 19.58 -4.96
N GLU A 133 0.54 18.40 -4.68
CA GLU A 133 -0.58 17.84 -5.43
C GLU A 133 -1.85 17.61 -4.61
N GLY A 134 -1.78 17.82 -3.29
CA GLY A 134 -2.96 17.73 -2.44
C GLY A 134 -3.51 16.33 -2.24
N ILE A 135 -2.68 15.29 -2.34
CA ILE A 135 -3.13 13.92 -2.11
C ILE A 135 -3.52 13.71 -0.64
N ILE A 136 -4.34 12.71 -0.39
CA ILE A 136 -4.78 12.38 0.95
C ILE A 136 -3.80 11.38 1.57
N ILE A 137 -3.35 11.66 2.80
CA ILE A 137 -2.49 10.74 3.56
C ILE A 137 -3.13 10.52 4.92
N GLU A 138 -3.39 9.25 5.24
CA GLU A 138 -3.86 8.87 6.57
C GLU A 138 -2.88 7.88 7.19
N ASN A 139 -2.24 8.29 8.30
CA ASN A 139 -1.36 7.43 9.09
C ASN A 139 -2.18 6.84 10.24
N VAL A 140 -2.60 5.58 10.10
CA VAL A 140 -3.48 4.94 11.09
C VAL A 140 -2.78 4.68 12.42
N ALA A 141 -1.45 4.77 12.49
CA ALA A 141 -0.71 4.67 13.74
C ALA A 141 -1.04 5.81 14.70
N GLU A 142 -1.44 6.97 14.17
CA GLU A 142 -1.79 8.15 14.98
C GLU A 142 -3.17 8.02 15.62
N ASN A 143 -3.98 7.07 15.16
CA ASN A 143 -5.35 6.85 15.61
C ASN A 143 -5.45 5.71 16.64
N SER A 144 -4.33 5.15 17.05
CA SER A 144 -4.30 4.00 17.97
C SER A 144 -3.85 4.38 19.36
#